data_05c802f8ce8cd4bfe8b07a90b089e58b
#
_entry.id   05c802f8ce8cd4bfe8b07a90b089e58b
#
_cell.length_a   1.000
_cell.length_b   1.000
_cell.length_c   1.000
_cell.angle_alpha   90.00
_cell.angle_beta   90.00
_cell.angle_gamma   90.00
#
_symmetry.space_group_name_H-M   'P 1'
#
loop_
_entity.id
_entity.type
_entity.pdbx_description
1 polymer ?
#
loop_
_entity_poly.entity_id
_entity_poly.type
_entity_poly.pdbx_seq_one_letter_code
_entity_poly.pdbx_strand_id
1 'polypeptide(L)' 'MLESETHEWAGVAAFARENRGKVYFEQGDLDGALADFTAAVFLREKAGASSEHLESSLIAVAVVESFIAEQREAR' A
#
# COMPACT_ATOMS: atom_id res chain seq x y z
N MET A 1 -16.77 12.91 16.61
CA MET A 1 -15.51 12.72 17.31
C MET A 1 -14.82 11.42 16.93
N LEU A 2 -15.49 10.31 17.16
CA LEU A 2 -14.90 9.01 16.89
C LEU A 2 -14.59 8.77 15.41
N GLU A 3 -15.45 9.22 14.53
CA GLU A 3 -15.23 9.07 13.08
C GLU A 3 -14.01 9.83 12.60
N SER A 4 -13.84 11.07 13.08
CA SER A 4 -12.68 11.89 12.76
C SER A 4 -11.38 11.24 13.21
N GLU A 5 -11.36 10.76 14.44
CA GLU A 5 -10.20 10.10 15.00
C GLU A 5 -9.86 8.83 14.23
N THR A 6 -10.88 8.08 13.83
CA THR A 6 -10.69 6.86 13.03
C THR A 6 -10.08 7.19 11.68
N HIS A 7 -10.58 8.25 11.03
CA HIS A 7 -10.05 8.67 9.73
C HIS A 7 -8.62 9.14 9.83
N GLU A 8 -8.28 9.90 10.86
CA GLU A 8 -6.92 10.37 11.08
C GLU A 8 -5.98 9.20 11.35
N TRP A 9 -6.40 8.29 12.19
CA TRP A 9 -5.61 7.11 12.50
C TRP A 9 -5.36 6.26 11.24
N ALA A 10 -6.41 6.06 10.45
CA ALA A 10 -6.29 5.26 9.23
C ALA A 10 -5.32 5.90 8.23
N GLY A 11 -5.35 7.23 8.12
CA GLY A 11 -4.42 7.95 7.25
C GLY A 11 -2.96 7.80 7.69
N VAL A 12 -2.72 7.92 9.00
CA VAL A 12 -1.38 7.74 9.57
C VAL A 12 -0.91 6.30 9.38
N ALA A 13 -1.80 5.33 9.63
CA ALA A 13 -1.47 3.92 9.46
C ALA A 13 -1.16 3.59 8.01
N ALA A 14 -1.90 4.18 7.06
CA ALA A 14 -1.64 3.99 5.63
C ALA A 14 -0.25 4.51 5.26
N PHE A 15 0.10 5.68 5.75
CA PHE A 15 1.41 6.27 5.49
C PHE A 15 2.53 5.37 6.02
N ALA A 16 2.38 4.88 7.24
CA ALA A 16 3.36 3.97 7.84
C ALA A 16 3.51 2.68 7.03
N ARG A 17 2.38 2.11 6.59
CA ARG A 17 2.41 0.90 5.77
C ARG A 17 3.10 1.13 4.43
N GLU A 18 2.83 2.25 3.79
CA GLU A 18 3.48 2.58 2.52
C GLU A 18 4.99 2.72 2.68
N ASN A 19 5.43 3.37 3.74
CA ASN A 19 6.86 3.52 4.00
C ASN A 19 7.52 2.17 4.25
N ARG A 20 6.88 1.31 5.01
CA ARG A 20 7.41 -0.03 5.25
C ARG A 20 7.40 -0.86 3.98
N GLY A 21 6.36 -0.73 3.17
CA GLY A 21 6.29 -1.42 1.88
C GLY A 21 7.43 -1.04 0.96
N LYS A 22 7.80 0.24 0.94
CA LYS A 22 8.94 0.72 0.15
C LYS A 22 10.24 0.08 0.61
N VAL A 23 10.43 -0.04 1.92
CA VAL A 23 11.62 -0.69 2.47
C VAL A 23 11.67 -2.16 2.06
N TYR A 24 10.55 -2.87 2.19
CA TYR A 24 10.48 -4.27 1.74
C TYR A 24 10.78 -4.39 0.25
N PHE A 25 10.25 -3.48 -0.55
CA PHE A 25 10.50 -3.50 -1.99
C PHE A 25 12.00 -3.35 -2.29
N GLU A 26 12.66 -2.42 -1.61
CA GLU A 26 14.09 -2.19 -1.77
C GLU A 26 14.92 -3.40 -1.35
N GLN A 27 14.44 -4.14 -0.36
CA GLN A 27 15.10 -5.36 0.10
C GLN A 27 14.82 -6.57 -0.78
N GLY A 28 13.97 -6.42 -1.77
CA GLY A 28 13.57 -7.52 -2.62
C GLY A 28 12.47 -8.40 -2.04
N ASP A 29 11.88 -8.00 -0.92
CA ASP A 29 10.77 -8.72 -0.31
C ASP A 29 9.47 -8.25 -0.92
N LEU A 30 9.15 -8.79 -2.10
CA LEU A 30 7.99 -8.37 -2.86
C LEU A 30 6.67 -8.75 -2.18
N ASP A 31 6.64 -9.90 -1.51
CA ASP A 31 5.45 -10.34 -0.79
C ASP A 31 5.13 -9.39 0.37
N GLY A 32 6.16 -8.99 1.12
CA GLY A 32 6.00 -8.02 2.21
C GLY A 32 5.55 -6.66 1.69
N ALA A 33 6.15 -6.21 0.59
CA ALA A 33 5.79 -4.94 -0.02
C ALA A 33 4.33 -4.97 -0.50
N LEU A 34 3.92 -6.04 -1.15
CA LEU A 34 2.55 -6.18 -1.64
C LEU A 34 1.56 -6.15 -0.48
N ALA A 35 1.85 -6.86 0.61
CA ALA A 35 0.98 -6.87 1.78
C ALA A 35 0.81 -5.47 2.36
N ASP A 36 1.90 -4.73 2.49
CA ASP A 36 1.84 -3.38 3.06
C ASP A 36 1.15 -2.39 2.15
N PHE A 37 1.43 -2.42 0.85
CA PHE A 37 0.76 -1.53 -0.09
C PHE A 37 -0.74 -1.83 -0.19
N THR A 38 -1.12 -3.10 -0.16
CA THR A 38 -2.53 -3.49 -0.17
C THR A 38 -3.24 -3.03 1.11
N ALA A 39 -2.58 -3.19 2.25
CA ALA A 39 -3.13 -2.70 3.52
C ALA A 39 -3.29 -1.18 3.50
N ALA A 40 -2.35 -0.46 2.87
CA ALA A 40 -2.43 0.98 2.76
C ALA A 40 -3.65 1.43 1.94
N VAL A 41 -3.98 0.71 0.87
CA VAL A 41 -5.19 1.00 0.08
C VAL A 41 -6.43 0.90 0.95
N PHE A 42 -6.56 -0.18 1.71
CA PHE A 42 -7.67 -0.36 2.64
C PHE A 42 -7.79 0.78 3.63
N LEU A 43 -6.66 1.14 4.22
CA LEU A 43 -6.64 2.20 5.24
C LEU A 43 -6.97 3.56 4.64
N ARG A 44 -6.53 3.84 3.43
CA ARG A 44 -6.86 5.09 2.75
C ARG A 44 -8.34 5.17 2.39
N GLU A 45 -8.95 4.06 2.02
CA GLU A 45 -10.39 4.02 1.80
C GLU A 45 -11.14 4.36 3.09
N LYS A 46 -10.71 3.80 4.22
CA LYS A 46 -11.31 4.11 5.51
C LYS A 46 -11.09 5.55 5.92
N ALA A 47 -9.96 6.13 5.55
CA ALA A 47 -9.66 7.53 5.84
C ALA A 47 -10.44 8.49 4.95
N GLY A 48 -11.12 7.99 3.94
CA GLY A 48 -11.86 8.83 3.00
C GLY A 48 -10.96 9.55 2.01
N ALA A 49 -9.84 8.92 1.63
CA ALA A 49 -8.89 9.51 0.71
C ALA A 49 -9.55 9.79 -0.66
N SER A 50 -9.04 10.80 -1.36
CA SER A 50 -9.52 11.15 -2.70
C SER A 50 -9.19 10.03 -3.68
N SER A 51 -9.89 10.03 -4.83
CA SER A 51 -9.62 9.07 -5.90
C SER A 51 -8.17 9.10 -6.36
N GLU A 52 -7.57 10.28 -6.39
CA GLU A 52 -6.18 10.44 -6.80
C GLU A 52 -5.23 9.69 -5.86
N HIS A 53 -5.46 9.80 -4.56
CA HIS A 53 -4.64 9.11 -3.58
C HIS A 53 -4.83 7.60 -3.65
N LEU A 54 -6.07 7.16 -3.87
CA LEU A 54 -6.36 5.74 -4.03
C LEU A 54 -5.70 5.18 -5.29
N GLU A 55 -5.75 5.94 -6.40
CA GLU A 55 -5.09 5.54 -7.64
C GLU A 55 -3.60 5.36 -7.45
N SER A 56 -2.95 6.30 -6.77
CA SER A 56 -1.51 6.21 -6.50
C SER A 56 -1.18 4.94 -5.73
N SER A 57 -1.97 4.62 -4.72
CA SER A 57 -1.77 3.41 -3.93
C SER A 57 -2.01 2.15 -4.75
N LEU A 58 -3.03 2.16 -5.61
CA LEU A 58 -3.32 1.02 -6.49
C LEU A 58 -2.23 0.82 -7.53
N ILE A 59 -1.64 1.90 -8.04
CA ILE A 59 -0.51 1.81 -8.96
C ILE A 59 0.68 1.14 -8.29
N ALA A 60 0.95 1.49 -7.03
CA ALA A 60 2.04 0.85 -6.29
C ALA A 60 1.81 -0.65 -6.16
N VAL A 61 0.58 -1.06 -5.85
CA VAL A 61 0.21 -2.48 -5.78
C VAL A 61 0.45 -3.15 -7.14
N ALA A 62 -0.01 -2.52 -8.20
CA ALA A 62 0.13 -3.06 -9.55
C ALA A 62 1.60 -3.23 -9.95
N VAL A 63 2.44 -2.27 -9.60
CA VAL A 63 3.87 -2.35 -9.89
C VAL A 63 4.51 -3.55 -9.18
N VAL A 64 4.20 -3.74 -7.90
CA VAL A 64 4.74 -4.88 -7.15
C VAL A 64 4.26 -6.19 -7.75
N GLU A 65 2.99 -6.28 -8.11
CA GLU A 65 2.44 -7.48 -8.74
C GLU A 65 3.13 -7.81 -10.06
N SER A 66 3.47 -6.78 -10.84
CA SER A 66 4.22 -6.96 -12.09
C SER A 66 5.58 -7.57 -11.84
N PHE A 67 6.29 -7.10 -10.84
CA PHE A 67 7.60 -7.64 -10.48
C PHE A 67 7.50 -9.08 -10.02
N ILE A 68 6.47 -9.40 -9.25
CA ILE A 68 6.25 -10.79 -8.80
C ILE A 68 6.00 -11.70 -10.00
N ALA A 69 5.18 -11.25 -10.95
CA ALA A 69 4.88 -12.02 -12.16
C ALA A 69 6.14 -12.25 -13.00
N GLU A 70 6.97 -11.23 -13.15
CA GLU A 70 8.24 -11.34 -13.86
C GLU A 70 9.16 -12.38 -13.24
N GLN A 71 9.24 -12.38 -11.91
CA GLN A 71 10.08 -13.36 -11.22
C GLN A 71 9.60 -14.78 -11.41
N ARG A 72 8.29 -14.97 -11.45
CA ARG A 72 7.71 -16.29 -11.68
C ARG A 72 7.98 -16.76 -13.11
N GLU A 73 7.87 -15.88 -14.07
CA GLU A 73 8.14 -16.20 -15.48
C GLU A 73 9.61 -16.50 -15.73
N ALA A 74 10.50 -15.85 -15.01
CA ALA A 74 11.93 -16.03 -15.16
C ALA A 74 12.42 -17.40 -14.71
N ARG A 75 11.60 -18.13 -13.94
CA ARG A 75 11.92 -19.47 -13.51
C ARG A 75 11.46 -20.49 -14.51
#